data_752cc937fdfe9cd7db7f07eac58dbd2a
#
_entry.id   752cc937fdfe9cd7db7f07eac58dbd2a
#
_cell.length_a   1.000
_cell.length_b   1.000
_cell.length_c   1.000
_cell.angle_alpha   90.00
_cell.angle_beta   90.00
_cell.angle_gamma   90.00
#
_symmetry.space_group_name_H-M   'P 1'
#
loop_
_entity.id
_entity.type
_entity.pdbx_description
1 polymer ?
#
loop_
_entity_poly.entity_id
_entity_poly.type
_entity_poly.pdbx_seq_one_letter_code
_entity_poly.pdbx_strand_id
1 'polypeptide(L)'
;MGKEQNVRLSLQTLKVLEAFLDDPSAELAGADVNRRSGIASGTLYPNLLRLEAAGWLASRWEAIDPSVAGRPRRRLYRLTRTGLARTSEVFASFGRGVTT
;
A
#
# COMPACT_ATOMS: atom_id res chain seq x y z
N MET A 1 6.42 -7.55 -21.19
CA MET A 1 6.18 -7.30 -21.11
C MET A 1 5.43 -6.77 -20.62
N GLY A 2 5.42 -6.34 -20.66
CA GLY A 2 4.68 -5.46 -20.15
C GLY A 2 3.68 -5.85 -19.32
N LYS A 3 3.88 -6.61 -18.62
CA LYS A 3 3.02 -6.99 -17.73
C LYS A 3 2.89 -6.07 -16.66
N GLU A 4 3.78 -5.13 -16.48
CA GLU A 4 3.66 -4.17 -15.46
C GLU A 4 2.53 -3.27 -15.80
N GLN A 5 1.51 -3.20 -14.99
CA GLN A 5 0.36 -2.40 -15.26
C GLN A 5 0.62 -0.96 -14.94
N ASN A 6 -0.02 -0.07 -15.67
CA ASN A 6 0.03 1.34 -15.35
C ASN A 6 -0.81 1.58 -14.11
N VAL A 7 -0.17 2.05 -13.07
CA VAL A 7 -0.85 2.39 -11.83
C VAL A 7 -1.21 3.86 -11.88
N ARG A 8 -2.50 4.14 -11.69
CA ARG A 8 -2.93 5.53 -11.65
C ARG A 8 -2.44 6.15 -10.35
N LEU A 9 -1.63 7.19 -10.48
CA LEU A 9 -1.03 7.84 -9.33
C LEU A 9 -1.81 9.08 -8.93
N SER A 10 -3.04 8.86 -8.48
CA SER A 10 -3.83 9.94 -7.91
C SER A 10 -3.26 10.35 -6.56
N LEU A 11 -3.70 11.48 -6.05
CA LEU A 11 -3.28 11.93 -4.72
C LEU A 11 -3.60 10.89 -3.67
N GLN A 12 -4.77 10.25 -3.77
CA GLN A 12 -5.14 9.22 -2.82
C GLN A 12 -4.18 8.03 -2.89
N THR A 13 -3.82 7.61 -4.11
CA THR A 13 -2.88 6.50 -4.27
C THR A 13 -1.54 6.85 -3.66
N LEU A 14 -1.08 8.08 -3.85
CA LEU A 14 0.20 8.51 -3.29
C LEU A 14 0.16 8.52 -1.77
N LYS A 15 -0.94 8.93 -1.18
CA LYS A 15 -1.07 8.91 0.28
C LYS A 15 -1.06 7.48 0.82
N VAL A 16 -1.68 6.55 0.11
CA VAL A 16 -1.66 5.14 0.49
C VAL A 16 -0.23 4.63 0.45
N LEU A 17 0.50 4.92 -0.62
CA LEU A 17 1.88 4.46 -0.75
C LEU A 17 2.79 5.08 0.30
N GLU A 18 2.55 6.34 0.63
CA GLU A 18 3.34 7.01 1.66
C GLU A 18 3.19 6.30 3.01
N ALA A 19 1.99 5.81 3.31
CA ALA A 19 1.76 5.09 4.56
C ALA A 19 2.65 3.86 4.67
N PHE A 20 2.95 3.22 3.54
CA PHE A 20 3.84 2.06 3.54
C PHE A 20 5.32 2.45 3.59
N LEU A 21 5.66 3.63 3.11
CA LEU A 21 7.06 4.05 3.11
C LEU A 21 7.59 4.37 4.49
N ASP A 22 6.71 4.70 5.45
CA ASP A 22 7.15 4.98 6.81
C ASP A 22 7.93 3.82 7.40
N ASP A 23 7.54 2.60 7.04
CA ASP A 23 8.26 1.39 7.44
C ASP A 23 8.08 0.38 6.33
N PRO A 24 8.96 0.41 5.32
CA PRO A 24 8.73 -0.38 4.10
C PRO A 24 8.69 -1.88 4.31
N SER A 25 9.24 -2.37 5.40
CA SER A 25 9.22 -3.81 5.67
C SER A 25 8.02 -4.25 6.48
N ALA A 26 7.20 -3.32 6.96
CA ALA A 26 6.10 -3.66 7.84
C ALA A 26 4.91 -4.19 7.05
N GLU A 27 4.15 -5.05 7.71
CA GLU A 27 2.85 -5.47 7.20
C GLU A 27 1.78 -4.62 7.87
N LEU A 28 0.87 -4.08 7.07
CA LEU A 28 -0.17 -3.19 7.57
C LEU A 28 -1.53 -3.75 7.21
N ALA A 29 -2.43 -3.79 8.18
CA ALA A 29 -3.84 -4.06 7.90
C ALA A 29 -4.46 -2.83 7.25
N GLY A 30 -5.58 -3.02 6.58
CA GLY A 30 -6.28 -1.89 5.96
C GLY A 30 -6.59 -0.78 6.95
N ALA A 31 -6.94 -1.14 8.20
CA ALA A 31 -7.22 -0.13 9.23
C ALA A 31 -5.98 0.71 9.55
N ASP A 32 -4.80 0.10 9.51
CA ASP A 32 -3.56 0.84 9.75
C ASP A 32 -3.30 1.82 8.63
N VAL A 33 -3.51 1.38 7.39
CA VAL A 33 -3.32 2.25 6.23
C VAL A 33 -4.33 3.38 6.24
N ASN A 34 -5.58 3.07 6.61
CA ASN A 34 -6.62 4.09 6.73
C ASN A 34 -6.19 5.17 7.74
N ARG A 35 -5.70 4.73 8.88
CA ARG A 35 -5.31 5.66 9.95
C ARG A 35 -4.13 6.52 9.51
N ARG A 36 -3.13 5.92 8.87
CA ARG A 36 -1.92 6.65 8.48
C ARG A 36 -2.13 7.55 7.29
N SER A 37 -2.95 7.11 6.33
CA SER A 37 -3.15 7.86 5.09
C SER A 37 -4.27 8.88 5.18
N GLY A 38 -5.21 8.66 6.08
CA GLY A 38 -6.41 9.48 6.14
C GLY A 38 -7.41 9.20 5.03
N ILE A 39 -7.17 8.13 4.25
CA ILE A 39 -8.03 7.80 3.11
C ILE A 39 -9.17 6.91 3.60
N ALA A 40 -10.40 7.30 3.29
CA ALA A 40 -11.59 6.56 3.71
C ALA A 40 -11.63 5.17 3.07
N SER A 41 -12.28 4.23 3.76
CA SER A 41 -12.32 2.83 3.33
C SER A 41 -12.82 2.64 1.91
N GLY A 42 -13.84 3.39 1.52
CA GLY A 42 -14.43 3.26 0.19
C GLY A 42 -13.45 3.61 -0.92
N THR A 43 -12.46 4.43 -0.66
CA THR A 43 -11.42 4.77 -1.62
C THR A 43 -10.19 3.92 -1.40
N LEU A 44 -9.91 3.59 -0.14
CA LEU A 44 -8.70 2.86 0.22
C LEU A 44 -8.65 1.46 -0.37
N TYR A 45 -9.68 0.67 -0.15
CA TYR A 45 -9.62 -0.74 -0.56
C TYR A 45 -9.53 -0.92 -2.06
N PRO A 46 -10.22 -0.15 -2.90
CA PRO A 46 -9.97 -0.25 -4.34
C PRO A 46 -8.53 0.09 -4.72
N ASN A 47 -7.90 1.03 -4.02
CA ASN A 47 -6.50 1.35 -4.26
C ASN A 47 -5.58 0.19 -3.87
N LEU A 48 -5.84 -0.42 -2.71
CA LEU A 48 -5.04 -1.57 -2.29
C LEU A 48 -5.14 -2.71 -3.29
N LEU A 49 -6.34 -2.98 -3.80
CA LEU A 49 -6.53 -4.03 -4.78
C LEU A 49 -5.80 -3.74 -6.09
N ARG A 50 -5.86 -2.51 -6.55
CA ARG A 50 -5.17 -2.14 -7.78
C ARG A 50 -3.65 -2.24 -7.61
N LEU A 51 -3.14 -1.81 -6.48
CA LEU A 51 -1.70 -1.88 -6.24
C LEU A 51 -1.24 -3.32 -6.10
N GLU A 52 -2.06 -4.16 -5.50
CA GLU A 52 -1.72 -5.57 -5.42
C GLU A 52 -1.75 -6.21 -6.80
N ALA A 53 -2.76 -5.90 -7.61
CA ALA A 53 -2.86 -6.44 -8.96
C ALA A 53 -1.67 -6.01 -9.82
N ALA A 54 -1.15 -4.82 -9.58
CA ALA A 54 0.01 -4.32 -10.32
C ALA A 54 1.33 -4.85 -9.78
N GLY A 55 1.30 -5.60 -8.69
CA GLY A 55 2.51 -6.17 -8.11
C GLY A 55 3.29 -5.25 -7.20
N TRP A 56 2.71 -4.11 -6.84
CA TRP A 56 3.37 -3.16 -5.93
C TRP A 56 3.16 -3.55 -4.47
N LEU A 57 2.03 -4.20 -4.18
CA LEU A 57 1.73 -4.72 -2.85
C LEU A 57 1.50 -6.22 -2.93
N ALA A 58 1.79 -6.90 -1.84
CA ALA A 58 1.40 -8.29 -1.65
C ALA A 58 0.60 -8.35 -0.36
N SER A 59 -0.28 -9.35 -0.25
CA SER A 59 -1.10 -9.46 0.94
C SER A 59 -1.22 -10.90 1.39
N ARG A 60 -1.58 -11.08 2.65
CA ARG A 60 -1.86 -12.39 3.21
C ARG A 60 -2.83 -12.24 4.37
N TRP A 61 -3.47 -13.32 4.72
CA TRP A 61 -4.30 -13.33 5.91
C TRP A 61 -3.44 -13.56 7.15
N GLU A 62 -3.84 -12.96 8.25
CA GLU A 62 -3.16 -13.19 9.51
C GLU A 62 -3.20 -14.67 9.87
N ALA A 63 -2.12 -15.15 10.45
CA ALA A 63 -2.04 -16.54 10.91
C ALA A 63 -2.47 -16.59 12.38
N ILE A 64 -3.74 -16.34 12.63
CA ILE A 64 -4.30 -16.36 13.98
C ILE A 64 -5.52 -17.27 13.99
N ASP A 65 -5.89 -17.71 15.19
CA ASP A 65 -7.17 -18.39 15.40
C ASP A 65 -8.16 -17.33 15.86
N PRO A 66 -9.19 -17.01 15.03
CA PRO A 66 -10.11 -15.95 15.38
C PRO A 66 -10.84 -16.18 16.69
N SER A 67 -11.13 -17.44 17.04
CA SER A 67 -11.86 -17.70 18.27
C SER A 67 -10.98 -17.43 19.49
N VAL A 68 -9.68 -17.67 19.39
CA VAL A 68 -8.75 -17.38 20.49
C VAL A 68 -8.48 -15.89 20.56
N ALA A 69 -8.27 -15.25 19.39
CA ALA A 69 -7.97 -13.82 19.34
C ALA A 69 -9.15 -12.96 19.68
N GLY A 70 -10.38 -13.50 19.56
CA GLY A 70 -11.58 -12.74 19.83
C GLY A 70 -11.91 -11.73 18.74
N ARG A 71 -11.37 -11.92 17.54
CA ARG A 71 -11.64 -11.05 16.40
C ARG A 71 -11.34 -11.80 15.10
N PRO A 72 -11.89 -11.35 13.96
CA PRO A 72 -11.61 -11.97 12.68
C PRO A 72 -10.16 -11.78 12.26
N ARG A 73 -9.70 -12.65 11.36
CA ARG A 73 -8.41 -12.46 10.73
C ARG A 73 -8.43 -11.18 9.91
N ARG A 74 -7.29 -10.50 9.87
CA ARG A 74 -7.13 -9.30 9.05
C ARG A 74 -6.29 -9.64 7.82
N ARG A 75 -6.54 -8.91 6.74
CA ARG A 75 -5.69 -8.98 5.56
C ARG A 75 -4.54 -8.01 5.77
N LEU A 76 -3.32 -8.51 5.64
CA LEU A 76 -2.12 -7.68 5.85
C LEU A 76 -1.46 -7.44 4.51
N TYR A 77 -1.08 -6.19 4.27
CA TYR A 77 -0.46 -5.76 3.03
C TYR A 77 0.96 -5.30 3.30
N ARG A 78 1.83 -5.48 2.32
CA ARG A 78 3.19 -4.99 2.40
C ARG A 78 3.68 -4.60 1.02
N LEU A 79 4.68 -3.71 0.98
CA LEU A 79 5.32 -3.38 -0.30
C LEU A 79 6.13 -4.59 -0.78
N THR A 80 6.02 -4.88 -2.07
CA THR A 80 6.91 -5.82 -2.71
C THR A 80 8.20 -5.09 -3.04
N ARG A 81 9.21 -5.83 -3.50
CA ARG A 81 10.44 -5.20 -3.98
C ARG A 81 10.14 -4.21 -5.11
N THR A 82 9.29 -4.64 -6.06
CA THR A 82 8.88 -3.77 -7.15
C THR A 82 8.16 -2.54 -6.62
N GLY A 83 7.24 -2.74 -5.67
CA GLY A 83 6.47 -1.62 -5.10
C GLY A 83 7.38 -0.63 -4.41
N LEU A 84 8.35 -1.10 -3.64
CA LEU A 84 9.27 -0.19 -2.96
C LEU A 84 10.07 0.60 -3.98
N ALA A 85 10.60 -0.06 -5.00
CA ALA A 85 11.41 0.62 -6.01
C ALA A 85 10.59 1.68 -6.75
N ARG A 86 9.38 1.31 -7.20
CA ARG A 86 8.54 2.24 -7.95
C ARG A 86 8.09 3.41 -7.09
N THR A 87 7.67 3.13 -5.86
CA THR A 87 7.22 4.18 -4.95
C THR A 87 8.35 5.15 -4.67
N SER A 88 9.54 4.62 -4.41
CA SER A 88 10.70 5.46 -4.13
C SER A 88 11.03 6.36 -5.32
N GLU A 89 10.92 5.82 -6.54
CA GLU A 89 11.16 6.61 -7.75
C GLU A 89 10.16 7.76 -7.87
N VAL A 90 8.89 7.46 -7.59
CA VAL A 90 7.84 8.48 -7.70
C VAL A 90 8.08 9.61 -6.72
N PHE A 91 8.37 9.28 -5.46
CA PHE A 91 8.57 10.31 -4.45
C PHE A 91 9.88 11.08 -4.67
N ALA A 92 10.91 10.41 -5.18
CA ALA A 92 12.15 11.11 -5.53
C ALA A 92 11.92 12.11 -6.67
N SER A 93 11.06 11.72 -7.62
CA SER A 93 10.71 12.60 -8.72
C SER A 93 10.02 13.87 -8.23
N PHE A 94 9.11 13.74 -7.26
CA PHE A 94 8.46 14.91 -6.70
C PHE A 94 9.47 15.82 -5.99
N GLY A 95 10.41 15.22 -5.26
CA GLY A 95 11.43 16.00 -4.58
C GLY A 95 12.25 16.81 -5.56
N ARG A 96 12.63 16.21 -6.68
CA ARG A 96 13.39 16.92 -7.68
C ARG A 96 12.58 18.04 -8.32
N GLY A 97 11.30 17.80 -8.52
CA GLY A 97 10.43 18.82 -9.07
C GLY A 97 10.27 20.02 -8.17
N VAL A 98 10.31 19.80 -6.86
CA VAL A 98 10.13 20.87 -5.90
C VAL A 98 11.35 21.76 -5.80
N THR A 99 12.52 21.24 -6.09
CA THR A 99 13.76 22.01 -5.90
C THR A 99 14.09 22.97 -7.02
N THR A 100 13.33 23.00 -8.05
CA THR A 100 13.62 23.93 -9.15
C THR A 100 13.28 25.38 -8.86
#